data_36ecf3c54db3081d7a1404b58ba25ef2
#
_entry.id   36ecf3c54db3081d7a1404b58ba25ef2
#
_cell.length_a   1.000
_cell.length_b   1.000
_cell.length_c   1.000
_cell.angle_alpha   90.00
_cell.angle_beta   90.00
_cell.angle_gamma   90.00
#
_symmetry.space_group_name_H-M   'P 1'
#
loop_
_entity.id
_entity.type
_entity.pdbx_description
1 polymer ?
#
loop_
_entity_poly.entity_id
_entity_poly.type
_entity_poly.pdbx_seq_one_letter_code
_entity_poly.pdbx_strand_id
1 'polypeptide(L)'
;RVYGTAYPKAAELEAYLNMLEEAKKRDHRKLGKELGLFALLEEGPGFPFFLPKGMLLKNTLIDYWREIHKRAGYQEISTPIILSRALWERSGHWDHYKDNMYTTLIDGEDFSIKPMNCPGGMLVYKTQPHSYRDLPLRMGELGLVHRHELSGALHGLMRVRCFTQD
;
A
#
# COMPACT_ATOMS: atom_id res chain seq x y z
N ARG A 1 -23.19 2.40 -25.70
CA ARG A 1 -21.78 2.58 -26.10
C ARG A 1 -21.20 1.19 -26.43
N VAL A 2 -20.41 1.12 -27.50
CA VAL A 2 -19.69 -0.11 -27.89
C VAL A 2 -18.21 0.14 -27.67
N TYR A 3 -17.55 -0.79 -26.98
CA TYR A 3 -16.11 -0.77 -26.73
C TYR A 3 -15.49 -1.99 -27.41
N GLY A 4 -14.36 -1.79 -28.06
CA GLY A 4 -13.68 -2.86 -28.76
C GLY A 4 -12.21 -2.53 -28.98
N THR A 5 -11.46 -3.54 -29.41
CA THR A 5 -10.06 -3.43 -29.82
C THR A 5 -9.93 -3.89 -31.26
N ALA A 6 -9.14 -3.18 -32.05
CA ALA A 6 -8.86 -3.53 -33.43
C ALA A 6 -7.35 -3.73 -33.65
N TYR A 7 -7.00 -4.70 -34.48
CA TYR A 7 -5.64 -5.02 -34.88
C TYR A 7 -5.51 -5.05 -36.40
N PRO A 8 -4.34 -4.70 -36.97
CA PRO A 8 -4.11 -4.75 -38.42
C PRO A 8 -4.22 -6.14 -39.02
N LYS A 9 -3.90 -7.19 -38.24
CA LYS A 9 -3.91 -8.59 -38.68
C LYS A 9 -4.73 -9.46 -37.76
N ALA A 10 -5.45 -10.43 -38.33
CA ALA A 10 -6.25 -11.40 -37.57
C ALA A 10 -5.42 -12.16 -36.54
N ALA A 11 -4.19 -12.58 -36.89
CA ALA A 11 -3.29 -13.28 -35.97
C ALA A 11 -2.90 -12.46 -34.73
N GLU A 12 -2.77 -11.14 -34.86
CA GLU A 12 -2.48 -10.24 -33.73
C GLU A 12 -3.70 -10.12 -32.80
N LEU A 13 -4.91 -10.05 -33.37
CA LEU A 13 -6.13 -10.08 -32.59
C LEU A 13 -6.28 -11.42 -31.83
N GLU A 14 -6.04 -12.55 -32.49
CA GLU A 14 -6.08 -13.86 -31.86
C GLU A 14 -5.08 -13.99 -30.71
N ALA A 15 -3.85 -13.55 -30.91
CA ALA A 15 -2.82 -13.51 -29.87
C ALA A 15 -3.26 -12.65 -28.66
N TYR A 16 -3.86 -11.50 -28.91
CA TYR A 16 -4.41 -10.64 -27.86
C TYR A 16 -5.56 -11.29 -27.10
N LEU A 17 -6.51 -11.92 -27.79
CA LEU A 17 -7.62 -12.62 -27.18
C LEU A 17 -7.13 -13.80 -26.30
N ASN A 18 -6.16 -14.56 -26.79
CA ASN A 18 -5.51 -15.63 -26.02
C ASN A 18 -4.80 -15.08 -24.77
N MET A 19 -4.10 -13.95 -24.90
CA MET A 19 -3.47 -13.26 -23.77
C MET A 19 -4.51 -12.85 -22.71
N LEU A 20 -5.69 -12.35 -23.13
CA LEU A 20 -6.77 -11.98 -22.20
C LEU A 20 -7.34 -13.20 -21.46
N GLU A 21 -7.52 -14.34 -22.17
CA GLU A 21 -7.98 -15.57 -21.52
C GLU A 21 -6.95 -16.11 -20.51
N GLU A 22 -5.66 -16.08 -20.84
CA GLU A 22 -4.58 -16.43 -19.91
C GLU A 22 -4.51 -15.46 -18.72
N ALA A 23 -4.75 -14.16 -18.93
CA ALA A 23 -4.81 -13.17 -17.85
C ALA A 23 -5.96 -13.46 -16.86
N LYS A 24 -7.14 -13.86 -17.37
CA LYS A 24 -8.29 -14.25 -16.51
C LYS A 24 -7.95 -15.46 -15.60
N LYS A 25 -7.19 -16.41 -16.10
CA LYS A 25 -6.76 -17.59 -15.29
C LYS A 25 -5.84 -17.17 -14.13
N ARG A 26 -5.11 -16.08 -14.29
CA ARG A 26 -4.15 -15.53 -13.31
C ARG A 26 -4.70 -14.40 -12.47
N ASP A 27 -6.01 -14.13 -12.52
CA ASP A 27 -6.64 -13.10 -11.69
C ASP A 27 -6.39 -13.40 -10.21
N HIS A 28 -5.74 -12.48 -9.51
CA HIS A 28 -5.37 -12.63 -8.11
C HIS A 28 -6.57 -12.83 -7.19
N ARG A 29 -7.75 -12.30 -7.54
CA ARG A 29 -8.99 -12.47 -6.77
C ARG A 29 -9.47 -13.93 -6.83
N LYS A 30 -9.38 -14.55 -8.02
CA LYS A 30 -9.68 -15.95 -8.24
C LYS A 30 -8.68 -16.84 -7.51
N LEU A 31 -7.39 -16.67 -7.80
CA LEU A 31 -6.31 -17.45 -7.18
C LEU A 31 -6.26 -17.27 -5.66
N GLY A 32 -6.46 -16.05 -5.16
CA GLY A 32 -6.49 -15.76 -3.74
C GLY A 32 -7.57 -16.53 -2.99
N LYS A 33 -8.77 -16.63 -3.59
CA LYS A 33 -9.89 -17.41 -3.05
C LYS A 33 -9.62 -18.91 -3.13
N GLU A 34 -9.22 -19.42 -4.30
CA GLU A 34 -8.98 -20.85 -4.54
C GLU A 34 -7.85 -21.40 -3.66
N LEU A 35 -6.80 -20.63 -3.45
CA LEU A 35 -5.65 -21.01 -2.63
C LEU A 35 -5.81 -20.67 -1.14
N GLY A 36 -6.86 -19.94 -0.76
CA GLY A 36 -7.09 -19.51 0.62
C GLY A 36 -6.03 -18.53 1.12
N LEU A 37 -5.68 -17.51 0.31
CA LEU A 37 -4.63 -16.54 0.65
C LEU A 37 -5.17 -15.34 1.41
N PHE A 38 -6.33 -14.83 1.02
CA PHE A 38 -6.98 -13.69 1.65
C PHE A 38 -8.49 -13.72 1.48
N ALA A 39 -9.18 -12.97 2.32
CA ALA A 39 -10.61 -12.74 2.24
C ALA A 39 -10.93 -11.24 2.25
N LEU A 40 -12.02 -10.87 1.58
CA LEU A 40 -12.65 -9.55 1.66
C LEU A 40 -14.01 -9.78 2.32
N LEU A 41 -14.18 -9.26 3.54
CA LEU A 41 -15.35 -9.49 4.38
C LEU A 41 -16.24 -8.25 4.42
N GLU A 42 -17.52 -8.44 4.73
CA GLU A 42 -18.52 -7.36 4.82
C GLU A 42 -18.21 -6.40 5.97
N GLU A 43 -17.58 -6.90 7.05
CA GLU A 43 -17.17 -6.10 8.20
C GLU A 43 -16.04 -5.13 7.90
N GLY A 44 -15.32 -5.34 6.79
CA GLY A 44 -14.19 -4.50 6.40
C GLY A 44 -14.12 -4.30 4.87
N PRO A 45 -15.07 -3.58 4.25
CA PRO A 45 -15.04 -3.38 2.80
C PRO A 45 -13.79 -2.59 2.37
N GLY A 46 -12.97 -3.22 1.55
CA GLY A 46 -11.69 -2.67 1.10
C GLY A 46 -10.51 -2.90 2.06
N PHE A 47 -10.72 -3.64 3.15
CA PHE A 47 -9.67 -4.07 4.07
C PHE A 47 -9.42 -5.57 3.88
N PRO A 48 -8.30 -5.99 3.26
CA PRO A 48 -8.03 -7.40 3.04
C PRO A 48 -7.61 -8.10 4.33
N PHE A 49 -8.22 -9.27 4.57
CA PHE A 49 -7.86 -10.18 5.65
C PHE A 49 -6.93 -11.25 5.11
N PHE A 50 -5.67 -11.24 5.50
CA PHE A 50 -4.72 -12.28 5.10
C PHE A 50 -4.93 -13.55 5.92
N LEU A 51 -5.17 -14.67 5.23
CA LEU A 51 -5.31 -15.99 5.82
C LEU A 51 -3.92 -16.62 6.06
N PRO A 52 -3.80 -17.75 6.79
CA PRO A 52 -2.50 -18.32 7.14
C PRO A 52 -1.55 -18.53 5.95
N LYS A 53 -2.05 -19.07 4.83
CA LYS A 53 -1.24 -19.25 3.61
C LYS A 53 -0.85 -17.91 2.98
N GLY A 54 -1.76 -16.93 3.01
CA GLY A 54 -1.46 -15.58 2.53
C GLY A 54 -0.40 -14.88 3.39
N MET A 55 -0.44 -15.08 4.71
CA MET A 55 0.60 -14.57 5.60
C MET A 55 1.95 -15.23 5.38
N LEU A 56 1.99 -16.53 5.08
CA LEU A 56 3.24 -17.20 4.70
C LEU A 56 3.85 -16.55 3.46
N LEU A 57 3.05 -16.34 2.41
CA LEU A 57 3.51 -15.68 1.19
C LEU A 57 3.98 -14.25 1.47
N LYS A 58 3.18 -13.47 2.23
CA LYS A 58 3.52 -12.10 2.59
C LYS A 58 4.83 -12.03 3.38
N ASN A 59 5.03 -12.90 4.37
CA ASN A 59 6.25 -12.92 5.17
C ASN A 59 7.47 -13.32 4.32
N THR A 60 7.33 -14.26 3.39
CA THR A 60 8.41 -14.61 2.44
C THR A 60 8.87 -13.39 1.62
N LEU A 61 7.93 -12.56 1.15
CA LEU A 61 8.25 -11.32 0.44
C LEU A 61 8.89 -10.28 1.35
N ILE A 62 8.42 -10.16 2.59
CA ILE A 62 8.98 -9.25 3.61
C ILE A 62 10.42 -9.65 3.96
N ASP A 63 10.68 -10.94 4.15
CA ASP A 63 12.02 -11.44 4.47
C ASP A 63 12.99 -11.18 3.31
N TYR A 64 12.55 -11.39 2.08
CA TYR A 64 13.33 -11.03 0.89
C TYR A 64 13.61 -9.53 0.80
N TRP A 65 12.62 -8.69 1.07
CA TRP A 65 12.78 -7.23 1.13
C TRP A 65 13.84 -6.84 2.17
N ARG A 66 13.75 -7.40 3.40
CA ARG A 66 14.73 -7.15 4.46
C ARG A 66 16.13 -7.57 4.08
N GLU A 67 16.27 -8.71 3.42
CA GLU A 67 17.57 -9.19 2.94
C GLU A 67 18.20 -8.20 1.95
N ILE A 68 17.44 -7.74 0.95
CA ILE A 68 17.93 -6.77 -0.03
C ILE A 68 18.31 -5.45 0.64
N HIS A 69 17.44 -4.92 1.50
CA HIS A 69 17.67 -3.65 2.19
C HIS A 69 18.90 -3.71 3.10
N LYS A 70 19.07 -4.80 3.83
CA LYS A 70 20.26 -5.03 4.67
C LYS A 70 21.56 -5.03 3.83
N ARG A 71 21.56 -5.72 2.68
CA ARG A 71 22.71 -5.71 1.75
C ARG A 71 23.01 -4.31 1.22
N ALA A 72 21.98 -3.50 0.99
CA ALA A 72 22.13 -2.14 0.50
C ALA A 72 22.42 -1.10 1.61
N GLY A 73 22.55 -1.54 2.87
CA GLY A 73 22.88 -0.70 4.02
C GLY A 73 21.71 0.12 4.53
N TYR A 74 20.47 -0.30 4.29
CA TYR A 74 19.28 0.33 4.87
C TYR A 74 19.08 -0.07 6.33
N GLN A 75 18.61 0.89 7.12
CA GLN A 75 18.17 0.69 8.51
C GLN A 75 16.64 0.68 8.52
N GLU A 76 16.05 -0.38 9.07
CA GLU A 76 14.59 -0.48 9.20
C GLU A 76 14.13 0.41 10.36
N ILE A 77 13.12 1.25 10.10
CA ILE A 77 12.45 2.09 11.10
C ILE A 77 10.97 1.71 11.20
N SER A 78 10.31 2.19 12.23
CA SER A 78 8.87 2.06 12.40
C SER A 78 8.29 3.34 12.98
N THR A 79 7.20 3.82 12.39
CA THR A 79 6.51 5.02 12.85
C THR A 79 5.09 4.71 13.30
N PRO A 80 4.51 5.47 14.26
CA PRO A 80 3.15 5.27 14.71
C PRO A 80 2.12 5.37 13.58
N ILE A 81 1.05 4.59 13.70
CA ILE A 81 -0.06 4.61 12.73
C ILE A 81 -0.91 5.87 12.90
N ILE A 82 -1.10 6.34 14.14
CA ILE A 82 -1.93 7.51 14.47
C ILE A 82 -0.99 8.66 14.84
N LEU A 83 -1.14 9.79 14.17
CA LEU A 83 -0.31 10.99 14.36
C LEU A 83 -1.20 12.23 14.36
N SER A 84 -0.76 13.29 15.07
CA SER A 84 -1.52 14.53 15.23
C SER A 84 -1.73 15.27 13.92
N ARG A 85 -2.83 15.99 13.83
CA ARG A 85 -3.20 16.85 12.69
C ARG A 85 -2.08 17.81 12.28
N ALA A 86 -1.37 18.39 13.26
CA ALA A 86 -0.29 19.35 13.02
C ALA A 86 0.81 18.83 12.09
N LEU A 87 1.09 17.50 12.11
CA LEU A 87 2.02 16.88 11.16
C LEU A 87 1.47 16.91 9.73
N TRP A 88 0.19 16.62 9.57
CA TRP A 88 -0.47 16.53 8.28
C TRP A 88 -0.70 17.90 7.64
N GLU A 89 -0.92 18.94 8.44
CA GLU A 89 -0.93 20.34 7.99
C GLU A 89 0.46 20.76 7.51
N ARG A 90 1.50 20.51 8.31
CA ARG A 90 2.88 20.86 7.95
C ARG A 90 3.36 20.17 6.67
N SER A 91 2.90 18.95 6.41
CA SER A 91 3.23 18.19 5.21
C SER A 91 2.31 18.45 4.02
N GLY A 92 1.30 19.33 4.17
CA GLY A 92 0.31 19.68 3.13
C GLY A 92 -0.76 18.62 2.87
N HIS A 93 -0.74 17.49 3.58
CA HIS A 93 -1.72 16.42 3.37
C HIS A 93 -3.11 16.81 3.85
N TRP A 94 -3.20 17.60 4.91
CA TRP A 94 -4.48 18.02 5.48
C TRP A 94 -5.29 18.86 4.48
N ASP A 95 -4.64 19.76 3.76
CA ASP A 95 -5.31 20.67 2.83
C ASP A 95 -5.70 20.01 1.51
N HIS A 96 -4.90 19.06 1.05
CA HIS A 96 -5.06 18.47 -0.30
C HIS A 96 -5.57 17.02 -0.29
N TYR A 97 -5.56 16.35 0.85
CA TYR A 97 -5.81 14.91 0.93
C TYR A 97 -6.73 14.49 2.08
N LYS A 98 -7.34 15.45 2.80
CA LYS A 98 -8.18 15.21 3.98
C LYS A 98 -9.31 14.20 3.71
N ASP A 99 -9.98 14.31 2.58
CA ASP A 99 -11.10 13.44 2.22
C ASP A 99 -10.71 11.95 2.07
N ASN A 100 -9.42 11.71 1.87
CA ASN A 100 -8.84 10.37 1.78
C ASN A 100 -8.21 9.89 3.09
N MET A 101 -8.32 10.66 4.17
CA MET A 101 -7.74 10.33 5.47
C MET A 101 -8.83 9.89 6.46
N TYR A 102 -8.51 8.91 7.29
CA TYR A 102 -9.31 8.56 8.46
C TYR A 102 -8.87 9.43 9.64
N THR A 103 -9.78 10.18 10.22
CA THR A 103 -9.52 11.07 11.35
C THR A 103 -10.18 10.57 12.62
N THR A 104 -9.63 10.94 13.77
CA THR A 104 -10.18 10.65 15.09
C THR A 104 -9.85 11.78 16.06
N LEU A 105 -10.55 11.84 17.19
CA LEU A 105 -10.27 12.76 18.28
C LEU A 105 -9.62 12.00 19.44
N ILE A 106 -8.53 12.55 19.98
CA ILE A 106 -7.89 12.07 21.20
C ILE A 106 -7.74 13.27 22.12
N ASP A 107 -8.36 13.22 23.30
CA ASP A 107 -8.36 14.29 24.30
C ASP A 107 -8.80 15.67 23.75
N GLY A 108 -9.70 15.66 22.77
CA GLY A 108 -10.22 16.87 22.12
C GLY A 108 -9.35 17.39 20.95
N GLU A 109 -8.23 16.76 20.69
CA GLU A 109 -7.32 17.09 19.58
C GLU A 109 -7.54 16.18 18.36
N ASP A 110 -7.41 16.76 17.16
CA ASP A 110 -7.51 16.02 15.90
C ASP A 110 -6.26 15.16 15.65
N PHE A 111 -6.49 13.89 15.41
CA PHE A 111 -5.49 12.93 14.95
C PHE A 111 -5.92 12.27 13.65
N SER A 112 -4.97 11.71 12.91
CA SER A 112 -5.25 10.96 11.70
C SER A 112 -4.46 9.67 11.66
N ILE A 113 -5.08 8.64 11.08
CA ILE A 113 -4.42 7.41 10.69
C ILE A 113 -3.57 7.71 9.45
N LYS A 114 -2.30 7.35 9.47
CA LYS A 114 -1.36 7.72 8.41
C LYS A 114 -1.79 7.18 7.03
N PRO A 115 -1.91 8.05 6.02
CA PRO A 115 -2.16 7.65 4.63
C PRO A 115 -0.86 7.33 3.88
N MET A 116 0.29 7.67 4.46
CA MET A 116 1.64 7.38 3.96
C MET A 116 2.69 7.45 5.07
N ASN A 117 3.87 6.85 4.82
CA ASN A 117 4.95 6.74 5.79
C ASN A 117 5.85 7.98 5.86
N CYS A 118 6.03 8.69 4.75
CA CYS A 118 7.03 9.74 4.61
C CYS A 118 7.05 10.79 5.73
N PRO A 119 5.92 11.39 6.16
CA PRO A 119 5.95 12.39 7.23
C PRO A 119 6.46 11.83 8.56
N GLY A 120 6.11 10.59 8.90
CA GLY A 120 6.63 9.91 10.08
C GLY A 120 8.13 9.65 10.00
N GLY A 121 8.61 9.17 8.84
CA GLY A 121 10.05 8.96 8.59
C GLY A 121 10.85 10.26 8.69
N MET A 122 10.31 11.38 8.24
CA MET A 122 10.94 12.70 8.41
C MET A 122 11.03 13.13 9.88
N LEU A 123 10.08 12.73 10.73
CA LEU A 123 10.19 12.98 12.17
C LEU A 123 11.32 12.13 12.77
N VAL A 124 11.45 10.87 12.38
CA VAL A 124 12.58 10.02 12.80
C VAL A 124 13.91 10.66 12.38
N TYR A 125 14.03 11.10 11.14
CA TYR A 125 15.23 11.84 10.68
C TYR A 125 15.56 13.04 11.56
N LYS A 126 14.56 13.79 12.02
CA LYS A 126 14.73 15.00 12.85
C LYS A 126 15.04 14.71 14.33
N THR A 127 15.01 13.46 14.77
CA THR A 127 15.32 13.14 16.18
C THR A 127 16.78 13.39 16.56
N GLN A 128 17.65 13.50 15.54
CA GLN A 128 19.08 13.74 15.72
C GLN A 128 19.57 14.82 14.74
N PRO A 129 20.57 15.63 15.10
CA PRO A 129 21.24 16.50 14.15
C PRO A 129 22.09 15.67 13.18
N HIS A 130 22.05 16.00 11.90
CA HIS A 130 22.83 15.35 10.86
C HIS A 130 23.77 16.31 10.18
N SER A 131 24.97 15.84 9.87
CA SER A 131 25.96 16.54 9.06
C SER A 131 25.90 16.00 7.63
N TYR A 132 26.38 16.78 6.66
CA TYR A 132 26.57 16.31 5.30
C TYR A 132 27.51 15.10 5.21
N ARG A 133 28.35 14.88 6.23
CA ARG A 133 29.27 13.73 6.33
C ARG A 133 28.57 12.41 6.70
N ASP A 134 27.35 12.51 7.25
CA ASP A 134 26.54 11.35 7.62
C ASP A 134 25.76 10.78 6.41
N LEU A 135 25.78 11.51 5.29
CA LEU A 135 25.08 11.13 4.07
C LEU A 135 25.88 10.12 3.21
N PRO A 136 25.23 9.21 2.51
CA PRO A 136 23.77 9.03 2.43
C PRO A 136 23.20 8.26 3.63
N LEU A 137 22.10 8.75 4.20
CA LEU A 137 21.28 8.02 5.15
C LEU A 137 20.26 7.17 4.37
N ARG A 138 20.17 5.90 4.72
CA ARG A 138 19.24 4.95 4.11
C ARG A 138 18.33 4.37 5.18
N MET A 139 17.07 4.77 5.15
CA MET A 139 16.04 4.28 6.08
C MET A 139 14.87 3.74 5.26
N GLY A 140 14.32 2.61 5.68
CA GLY A 140 13.14 1.98 5.06
C GLY A 140 12.13 1.60 6.13
N GLU A 141 10.86 1.61 5.78
CA GLU A 141 9.77 1.25 6.69
C GLU A 141 8.74 0.39 5.96
N LEU A 142 8.44 -0.78 6.51
CA LEU A 142 7.25 -1.53 6.10
C LEU A 142 6.05 -1.05 6.91
N GLY A 143 5.58 0.16 6.61
CA GLY A 143 4.51 0.81 7.36
C GLY A 143 3.13 0.46 6.86
N LEU A 144 2.21 0.17 7.80
CA LEU A 144 0.81 -0.03 7.49
C LEU A 144 0.13 1.33 7.33
N VAL A 145 -0.43 1.58 6.16
CA VAL A 145 -1.13 2.83 5.81
C VAL A 145 -2.58 2.58 5.47
N HIS A 146 -3.41 3.60 5.67
CA HIS A 146 -4.84 3.53 5.41
C HIS A 146 -5.29 4.72 4.58
N ARG A 147 -6.12 4.46 3.58
CA ARG A 147 -6.69 5.49 2.71
C ARG A 147 -8.18 5.29 2.55
N HIS A 148 -8.95 6.36 2.72
CA HIS A 148 -10.37 6.36 2.46
C HIS A 148 -10.63 6.36 0.94
N GLU A 149 -10.48 5.18 0.33
CA GLU A 149 -10.80 4.98 -1.07
C GLU A 149 -12.31 4.85 -1.26
N LEU A 150 -12.84 5.47 -2.32
CA LEU A 150 -14.25 5.33 -2.69
C LEU A 150 -14.60 3.88 -3.01
N SER A 151 -15.77 3.42 -2.58
CA SER A 151 -16.18 2.02 -2.76
C SER A 151 -16.15 1.56 -4.23
N GLY A 152 -16.51 2.43 -5.18
CA GLY A 152 -16.48 2.13 -6.61
C GLY A 152 -15.08 2.02 -7.22
N ALA A 153 -14.03 2.43 -6.50
CA ALA A 153 -12.64 2.33 -6.94
C ALA A 153 -11.94 1.06 -6.43
N LEU A 154 -12.52 0.36 -5.46
CA LEU A 154 -11.91 -0.82 -4.86
C LEU A 154 -11.79 -1.98 -5.84
N HIS A 155 -10.63 -2.65 -5.84
CA HIS A 155 -10.38 -3.76 -6.78
C HIS A 155 -9.40 -4.79 -6.18
N GLY A 156 -9.92 -5.86 -5.63
CA GLY A 156 -9.14 -6.97 -5.05
C GLY A 156 -8.08 -6.49 -4.07
N LEU A 157 -6.82 -6.86 -4.31
CA LEU A 157 -5.64 -6.34 -3.59
C LEU A 157 -4.96 -5.16 -4.31
N MET A 158 -5.43 -4.81 -5.52
CA MET A 158 -4.80 -3.74 -6.32
C MET A 158 -5.22 -2.34 -5.85
N ARG A 159 -6.43 -2.20 -5.31
CA ARG A 159 -6.89 -0.95 -4.72
C ARG A 159 -7.70 -1.24 -3.46
N VAL A 160 -7.11 -0.94 -2.33
CA VAL A 160 -7.58 -1.28 -0.99
C VAL A 160 -7.51 -0.07 -0.06
N ARG A 161 -8.18 -0.16 1.09
CA ARG A 161 -8.17 0.88 2.12
C ARG A 161 -7.07 0.72 3.16
N CYS A 162 -6.39 -0.44 3.16
CA CYS A 162 -5.30 -0.74 4.08
C CYS A 162 -4.25 -1.57 3.35
N PHE A 163 -3.00 -1.12 3.35
CA PHE A 163 -1.89 -1.82 2.72
C PHE A 163 -0.55 -1.48 3.38
N THR A 164 0.43 -2.35 3.17
CA THR A 164 1.81 -2.08 3.59
C THR A 164 2.51 -1.27 2.50
N GLN A 165 3.14 -0.18 2.90
CA GLN A 165 3.90 0.71 2.04
C GLN A 165 5.36 0.73 2.50
N ASP A 166 6.29 0.67 1.54
CA ASP A 166 7.70 0.94 1.71
C ASP A 166 7.99 2.43 1.47
#